data_c53744843f81a709eaa9fb5c95988a44
#
_entry.id   c53744843f81a709eaa9fb5c95988a44
#
_cell.length_a   1.000
_cell.length_b   1.000
_cell.length_c   1.000
_cell.angle_alpha   90.00
_cell.angle_beta   90.00
_cell.angle_gamma   90.00
#
_symmetry.space_group_name_H-M   'P 1'
#
loop_
_entity.id
_entity.type
_entity.pdbx_description
1 polymer ?
#
loop_
_entity_poly.entity_id
_entity_poly.type
_entity_poly.pdbx_seq_one_letter_code
_entity_poly.pdbx_strand_id
1 'polypeptide(L)'
;LNLGQPELSRRCYERVVESAPGSATARDALQGIREIYVADGNVDGYFAYAEKAGVECDTSVMARDSLSFAAARRIYLSGDTATAEKSLRSYLRNYPKGYYTDDALFYLSDCHLKAKQTDAAIETLSELAARPTNQYSARTLGTLSKLTSEAGRHAEAAKAYRALYDVVQTADERAAAATGYFRSVEAGG
;
A
#
# COMPACT_ATOMS: atom_id res chain seq x y z
N LEU A 1 23.57 6.52 14.67
CA LEU A 1 23.79 7.07 13.33
C LEU A 1 22.88 8.28 13.16
N ASN A 2 23.53 9.43 12.90
CA ASN A 2 22.83 10.72 12.83
C ASN A 2 22.04 10.77 11.51
N LEU A 3 20.73 10.57 11.56
CA LEU A 3 19.80 10.59 10.41
C LEU A 3 19.70 11.98 9.74
N GLY A 4 20.52 12.94 10.16
CA GLY A 4 20.52 14.31 9.61
C GLY A 4 21.26 14.51 8.28
N GLN A 5 21.99 13.48 7.78
CA GLN A 5 22.73 13.58 6.51
C GLN A 5 22.74 12.23 5.78
N PRO A 6 21.62 11.80 5.20
CA PRO A 6 21.50 10.49 4.55
C PRO A 6 22.51 10.30 3.41
N GLU A 7 22.77 11.34 2.62
CA GLU A 7 23.75 11.31 1.55
C GLU A 7 25.19 11.05 2.03
N LEU A 8 25.61 11.68 3.13
CA LEU A 8 26.92 11.45 3.71
C LEU A 8 27.03 10.02 4.26
N SER A 9 26.01 9.56 4.95
CA SER A 9 25.94 8.19 5.47
C SER A 9 26.01 7.17 4.32
N ARG A 10 25.28 7.40 3.23
CA ARG A 10 25.31 6.57 2.03
C ARG A 10 26.71 6.47 1.46
N ARG A 11 27.39 7.60 1.23
CA ARG A 11 28.77 7.61 0.70
C ARG A 11 29.75 6.87 1.63
N CYS A 12 29.60 6.98 2.94
CA CYS A 12 30.42 6.22 3.88
C CYS A 12 30.21 4.72 3.74
N TYR A 13 28.95 4.28 3.65
CA TYR A 13 28.63 2.86 3.44
C TYR A 13 29.11 2.35 2.08
N GLU A 14 28.95 3.13 1.00
CA GLU A 14 29.45 2.80 -0.34
C GLU A 14 30.97 2.55 -0.31
N ARG A 15 31.73 3.41 0.36
CA ARG A 15 33.18 3.21 0.53
C ARG A 15 33.54 1.95 1.29
N VAL A 16 32.76 1.55 2.30
CA VAL A 16 32.97 0.30 3.04
C VAL A 16 32.74 -0.91 2.12
N VAL A 17 31.64 -0.89 1.34
CA VAL A 17 31.33 -1.96 0.38
C VAL A 17 32.43 -2.09 -0.68
N GLU A 18 32.93 -0.97 -1.22
CA GLU A 18 33.99 -0.93 -2.22
C GLU A 18 35.35 -1.38 -1.68
N SER A 19 35.66 -1.06 -0.43
CA SER A 19 36.98 -1.36 0.16
C SER A 19 37.16 -2.82 0.57
N ALA A 20 36.09 -3.53 0.89
CA ALA A 20 36.12 -4.92 1.35
C ALA A 20 34.88 -5.72 0.87
N PRO A 21 34.73 -5.92 -0.45
CA PRO A 21 33.59 -6.64 -1.02
C PRO A 21 33.46 -8.05 -0.40
N GLY A 22 32.21 -8.45 -0.06
CA GLY A 22 31.93 -9.77 0.50
C GLY A 22 32.24 -9.95 2.01
N SER A 23 32.87 -8.97 2.67
CA SER A 23 33.10 -9.00 4.12
C SER A 23 31.79 -8.87 4.91
N ALA A 24 31.83 -9.25 6.18
CA ALA A 24 30.70 -9.02 7.10
C ALA A 24 30.37 -7.52 7.20
N THR A 25 31.39 -6.67 7.31
CA THR A 25 31.24 -5.22 7.37
C THR A 25 30.61 -4.65 6.09
N ALA A 26 30.97 -5.19 4.91
CA ALA A 26 30.33 -4.77 3.65
C ALA A 26 28.83 -5.17 3.58
N ARG A 27 28.46 -6.33 4.15
CA ARG A 27 27.05 -6.75 4.25
C ARG A 27 26.26 -5.82 5.17
N ASP A 28 26.82 -5.44 6.30
CA ASP A 28 26.20 -4.49 7.23
C ASP A 28 26.04 -3.10 6.58
N ALA A 29 27.07 -2.64 5.85
CA ALA A 29 27.03 -1.40 5.10
C ALA A 29 25.98 -1.43 3.98
N LEU A 30 25.84 -2.56 3.27
CA LEU A 30 24.81 -2.73 2.24
C LEU A 30 23.40 -2.66 2.84
N GLN A 31 23.20 -3.19 4.04
CA GLN A 31 21.94 -3.03 4.75
C GLN A 31 21.64 -1.55 5.04
N GLY A 32 22.65 -0.79 5.50
CA GLY A 32 22.51 0.65 5.70
C GLY A 32 22.16 1.41 4.41
N ILE A 33 22.79 1.05 3.29
CA ILE A 33 22.47 1.60 1.96
C ILE A 33 21.01 1.28 1.59
N ARG A 34 20.57 0.03 1.76
CA ARG A 34 19.19 -0.39 1.50
C ARG A 34 18.18 0.45 2.30
N GLU A 35 18.46 0.68 3.59
CA GLU A 35 17.58 1.47 4.45
C GLU A 35 17.45 2.92 3.96
N ILE A 36 18.53 3.51 3.46
CA ILE A 36 18.50 4.86 2.89
C ILE A 36 17.67 4.89 1.61
N TYR A 37 17.92 3.98 0.67
CA TYR A 37 17.14 3.90 -0.57
C TYR A 37 15.65 3.64 -0.33
N VAL A 38 15.32 2.77 0.65
CA VAL A 38 13.93 2.51 1.07
C VAL A 38 13.32 3.76 1.70
N ALA A 39 14.08 4.51 2.50
CA ALA A 39 13.60 5.76 3.09
C ALA A 39 13.26 6.81 2.03
N ASP A 40 14.05 6.85 0.96
CA ASP A 40 13.87 7.77 -0.18
C ASP A 40 12.84 7.27 -1.21
N GLY A 41 12.26 6.07 -1.01
CA GLY A 41 11.35 5.43 -1.97
C GLY A 41 12.01 4.98 -3.27
N ASN A 42 13.35 4.97 -3.34
CA ASN A 42 14.14 4.66 -4.53
C ASN A 42 14.66 3.21 -4.52
N VAL A 43 13.75 2.25 -4.50
CA VAL A 43 14.08 0.82 -4.42
C VAL A 43 14.87 0.34 -5.65
N ASP A 44 14.53 0.83 -6.85
CA ASP A 44 15.25 0.48 -8.07
C ASP A 44 16.71 0.96 -8.02
N GLY A 45 16.96 2.12 -7.43
CA GLY A 45 18.32 2.63 -7.19
C GLY A 45 19.15 1.71 -6.29
N TYR A 46 18.53 1.11 -5.28
CA TYR A 46 19.19 0.13 -4.43
C TYR A 46 19.65 -1.11 -5.22
N PHE A 47 18.75 -1.69 -6.03
CA PHE A 47 19.10 -2.87 -6.83
C PHE A 47 20.14 -2.57 -7.90
N ALA A 48 20.05 -1.40 -8.55
CA ALA A 48 21.07 -0.96 -9.51
C ALA A 48 22.44 -0.76 -8.83
N TYR A 49 22.46 -0.21 -7.62
CA TYR A 49 23.69 -0.08 -6.84
C TYR A 49 24.29 -1.46 -6.49
N ALA A 50 23.49 -2.38 -5.96
CA ALA A 50 23.93 -3.70 -5.57
C ALA A 50 24.52 -4.49 -6.74
N GLU A 51 23.87 -4.42 -7.91
CA GLU A 51 24.36 -5.03 -9.15
C GLU A 51 25.71 -4.43 -9.57
N LYS A 52 25.81 -3.09 -9.61
CA LYS A 52 27.05 -2.38 -9.95
C LYS A 52 28.20 -2.70 -8.99
N ALA A 53 27.91 -2.80 -7.70
CA ALA A 53 28.88 -3.10 -6.65
C ALA A 53 29.29 -4.60 -6.63
N GLY A 54 28.67 -5.44 -7.45
CA GLY A 54 28.92 -6.89 -7.48
C GLY A 54 28.57 -7.59 -6.17
N VAL A 55 27.62 -7.03 -5.42
CA VAL A 55 27.20 -7.57 -4.13
C VAL A 55 26.05 -8.53 -4.34
N GLU A 56 26.19 -9.74 -3.80
CA GLU A 56 25.15 -10.76 -3.84
C GLU A 56 23.96 -10.29 -2.99
N CYS A 57 22.83 -9.98 -3.63
CA CYS A 57 21.58 -9.69 -2.98
C CYS A 57 20.43 -10.42 -3.70
N ASP A 58 19.36 -10.72 -2.99
CA ASP A 58 18.16 -11.30 -3.60
C ASP A 58 17.49 -10.26 -4.51
N THR A 59 17.60 -10.48 -5.83
CA THR A 59 16.99 -9.65 -6.88
C THR A 59 15.72 -10.26 -7.43
N SER A 60 15.18 -11.29 -6.79
CA SER A 60 13.93 -11.94 -7.20
C SER A 60 12.78 -10.92 -7.29
N VAL A 61 11.78 -11.25 -8.10
CA VAL A 61 10.55 -10.44 -8.20
C VAL A 61 9.90 -10.28 -6.83
N MET A 62 9.93 -11.32 -5.99
CA MET A 62 9.38 -11.27 -4.63
C MET A 62 10.17 -10.32 -3.73
N ALA A 63 11.50 -10.31 -3.81
CA ALA A 63 12.33 -9.38 -3.02
C ALA A 63 12.08 -7.92 -3.44
N ARG A 64 11.96 -7.66 -4.74
CA ARG A 64 11.64 -6.34 -5.28
C ARG A 64 10.22 -5.90 -4.88
N ASP A 65 9.22 -6.78 -4.98
CA ASP A 65 7.85 -6.55 -4.54
C ASP A 65 7.82 -6.15 -3.05
N SER A 66 8.40 -6.98 -2.19
CA SER A 66 8.45 -6.76 -0.74
C SER A 66 9.13 -5.44 -0.38
N LEU A 67 10.27 -5.14 -1.01
CA LEU A 67 11.01 -3.91 -0.69
C LEU A 67 10.29 -2.66 -1.18
N SER A 68 9.68 -2.73 -2.37
CA SER A 68 8.88 -1.62 -2.94
C SER A 68 7.66 -1.32 -2.10
N PHE A 69 6.95 -2.36 -1.63
CA PHE A 69 5.83 -2.17 -0.72
C PHE A 69 6.28 -1.62 0.64
N ALA A 70 7.38 -2.14 1.21
CA ALA A 70 7.91 -1.65 2.48
C ALA A 70 8.26 -0.15 2.41
N ALA A 71 8.85 0.31 1.30
CA ALA A 71 9.13 1.71 1.05
C ALA A 71 7.86 2.56 1.02
N ALA A 72 6.86 2.17 0.22
CA ALA A 72 5.59 2.87 0.12
C ALA A 72 4.83 2.90 1.45
N ARG A 73 4.81 1.78 2.18
CA ARG A 73 4.20 1.68 3.51
C ARG A 73 4.89 2.60 4.53
N ARG A 74 6.23 2.70 4.50
CA ARG A 74 6.97 3.59 5.39
C ARG A 74 6.56 5.05 5.19
N ILE A 75 6.44 5.48 3.93
CA ILE A 75 5.99 6.84 3.59
C ILE A 75 4.54 7.06 4.09
N TYR A 76 3.65 6.09 3.89
CA TYR A 76 2.29 6.15 4.42
C TYR A 76 2.27 6.32 5.95
N LEU A 77 3.10 5.54 6.68
CA LEU A 77 3.19 5.61 8.13
C LEU A 77 3.82 6.90 8.66
N SER A 78 4.61 7.62 7.86
CA SER A 78 5.15 8.94 8.22
C SER A 78 4.08 10.05 8.20
N GLY A 79 2.90 9.79 7.62
CA GLY A 79 1.80 10.75 7.53
C GLY A 79 1.85 11.67 6.31
N ASP A 80 2.87 11.57 5.47
CA ASP A 80 2.91 12.29 4.19
C ASP A 80 1.98 11.63 3.17
N THR A 81 0.70 11.99 3.26
CA THR A 81 -0.37 11.40 2.45
C THR A 81 -0.15 11.59 0.95
N ALA A 82 0.37 12.75 0.51
CA ALA A 82 0.56 13.04 -0.90
C ALA A 82 1.69 12.20 -1.52
N THR A 83 2.81 12.05 -0.80
CA THR A 83 3.92 11.20 -1.23
C THR A 83 3.56 9.73 -1.12
N ALA A 84 2.80 9.33 -0.09
CA ALA A 84 2.31 7.96 0.08
C ALA A 84 1.39 7.55 -1.07
N GLU A 85 0.45 8.40 -1.48
CA GLU A 85 -0.42 8.14 -2.64
C GLU A 85 0.41 7.84 -3.90
N LYS A 86 1.40 8.69 -4.21
CA LYS A 86 2.27 8.50 -5.38
C LYS A 86 3.04 7.17 -5.32
N SER A 87 3.60 6.86 -4.16
CA SER A 87 4.40 5.66 -3.95
C SER A 87 3.56 4.39 -4.03
N LEU A 88 2.36 4.38 -3.43
CA LEU A 88 1.42 3.26 -3.49
C LEU A 88 0.89 3.03 -4.91
N ARG A 89 0.55 4.10 -5.65
CA ARG A 89 0.19 4.00 -7.07
C ARG A 89 1.33 3.44 -7.93
N SER A 90 2.56 3.85 -7.66
CA SER A 90 3.73 3.32 -8.36
C SER A 90 3.93 1.84 -8.06
N TYR A 91 3.79 1.44 -6.79
CA TYR A 91 3.82 0.03 -6.39
C TYR A 91 2.76 -0.79 -7.14
N LEU A 92 1.49 -0.39 -7.11
CA LEU A 92 0.39 -1.10 -7.77
C LEU A 92 0.57 -1.22 -9.29
N ARG A 93 1.15 -0.21 -9.93
CA ARG A 93 1.48 -0.24 -11.36
C ARG A 93 2.59 -1.24 -11.70
N ASN A 94 3.62 -1.31 -10.86
CA ASN A 94 4.78 -2.17 -11.09
C ASN A 94 4.49 -3.63 -10.66
N TYR A 95 3.61 -3.83 -9.66
CA TYR A 95 3.27 -5.13 -9.09
C TYR A 95 1.74 -5.33 -9.01
N PRO A 96 1.03 -5.36 -10.17
CA PRO A 96 -0.45 -5.46 -10.16
C PRO A 96 -0.97 -6.79 -9.59
N LYS A 97 -0.11 -7.80 -9.51
CA LYS A 97 -0.36 -9.11 -8.89
C LYS A 97 0.65 -9.39 -7.77
N GLY A 98 1.23 -8.35 -7.19
CA GLY A 98 2.17 -8.44 -6.09
C GLY A 98 1.51 -9.00 -4.83
N TYR A 99 2.33 -9.55 -3.96
CA TYR A 99 1.85 -10.15 -2.71
C TYR A 99 1.13 -9.13 -1.81
N TYR A 100 1.54 -7.86 -1.86
CA TYR A 100 1.00 -6.78 -1.03
C TYR A 100 -0.01 -5.88 -1.75
N THR A 101 -0.59 -6.35 -2.85
CA THR A 101 -1.55 -5.55 -3.64
C THR A 101 -2.78 -5.14 -2.80
N ASP A 102 -3.32 -6.04 -1.98
CA ASP A 102 -4.47 -5.74 -1.12
C ASP A 102 -4.14 -4.71 -0.04
N ASP A 103 -2.97 -4.84 0.59
CA ASP A 103 -2.45 -3.86 1.55
C ASP A 103 -2.26 -2.48 0.91
N ALA A 104 -1.67 -2.46 -0.28
CA ALA A 104 -1.41 -1.22 -1.01
C ALA A 104 -2.70 -0.51 -1.42
N LEU A 105 -3.70 -1.24 -1.91
CA LEU A 105 -5.03 -0.70 -2.22
C LEU A 105 -5.73 -0.16 -0.96
N PHE A 106 -5.61 -0.88 0.15
CA PHE A 106 -6.18 -0.44 1.41
C PHE A 106 -5.55 0.88 1.90
N TYR A 107 -4.21 0.99 1.90
CA TYR A 107 -3.53 2.23 2.27
C TYR A 107 -3.78 3.36 1.28
N LEU A 108 -3.87 3.06 -0.01
CA LEU A 108 -4.19 4.06 -1.04
C LEU A 108 -5.60 4.63 -0.84
N SER A 109 -6.59 3.77 -0.55
CA SER A 109 -7.95 4.22 -0.26
C SER A 109 -7.99 5.14 0.97
N ASP A 110 -7.21 4.85 2.01
CA ASP A 110 -7.09 5.70 3.20
C ASP A 110 -6.42 7.06 2.87
N CYS A 111 -5.42 7.07 1.98
CA CYS A 111 -4.84 8.33 1.48
C CYS A 111 -5.90 9.18 0.77
N HIS A 112 -6.71 8.60 -0.11
CA HIS A 112 -7.79 9.32 -0.80
C HIS A 112 -8.86 9.85 0.17
N LEU A 113 -9.23 9.06 1.19
CA LEU A 113 -10.18 9.50 2.23
C LEU A 113 -9.63 10.69 3.03
N LYS A 114 -8.38 10.63 3.46
CA LYS A 114 -7.70 11.74 4.17
C LYS A 114 -7.60 13.00 3.30
N ALA A 115 -7.37 12.83 2.01
CA ALA A 115 -7.32 13.92 1.04
C ALA A 115 -8.72 14.41 0.59
N LYS A 116 -9.82 13.80 1.08
CA LYS A 116 -11.21 14.08 0.69
C LYS A 116 -11.48 13.89 -0.81
N GLN A 117 -10.77 12.98 -1.43
CA GLN A 117 -10.90 12.60 -2.83
C GLN A 117 -11.92 11.45 -2.93
N THR A 118 -13.21 11.77 -2.76
CA THR A 118 -14.27 10.77 -2.60
C THR A 118 -14.37 9.81 -3.79
N ASP A 119 -14.33 10.31 -5.03
CA ASP A 119 -14.43 9.45 -6.21
C ASP A 119 -13.24 8.50 -6.35
N ALA A 120 -12.02 8.99 -6.10
CA ALA A 120 -10.82 8.15 -6.12
C ALA A 120 -10.84 7.10 -4.99
N ALA A 121 -11.40 7.45 -3.82
CA ALA A 121 -11.59 6.51 -2.74
C ALA A 121 -12.58 5.40 -3.11
N ILE A 122 -13.73 5.76 -3.72
CA ILE A 122 -14.73 4.80 -4.20
C ILE A 122 -14.12 3.85 -5.25
N GLU A 123 -13.36 4.38 -6.21
CA GLU A 123 -12.70 3.58 -7.24
C GLU A 123 -11.72 2.57 -6.62
N THR A 124 -10.83 3.03 -5.75
CA THR A 124 -9.83 2.17 -5.10
C THR A 124 -10.47 1.13 -4.16
N LEU A 125 -11.50 1.52 -3.41
CA LEU A 125 -12.25 0.59 -2.55
C LEU A 125 -13.03 -0.43 -3.38
N SER A 126 -13.56 -0.04 -4.54
CA SER A 126 -14.26 -0.96 -5.45
C SER A 126 -13.30 -1.99 -6.04
N GLU A 127 -12.08 -1.58 -6.41
CA GLU A 127 -11.03 -2.48 -6.85
C GLU A 127 -10.67 -3.50 -5.76
N LEU A 128 -10.46 -3.03 -4.53
CA LEU A 128 -10.16 -3.92 -3.39
C LEU A 128 -11.34 -4.86 -3.06
N ALA A 129 -12.59 -4.37 -3.13
CA ALA A 129 -13.78 -5.17 -2.89
C ALA A 129 -14.03 -6.26 -3.95
N ALA A 130 -13.51 -6.09 -5.16
CA ALA A 130 -13.59 -7.09 -6.23
C ALA A 130 -12.58 -8.23 -6.07
N ARG A 131 -11.63 -8.11 -5.15
CA ARG A 131 -10.61 -9.13 -4.87
C ARG A 131 -11.18 -10.22 -3.95
N PRO A 132 -10.52 -11.39 -3.85
CA PRO A 132 -10.93 -12.43 -2.91
C PRO A 132 -11.02 -11.90 -1.48
N THR A 133 -11.95 -12.45 -0.70
CA THR A 133 -12.18 -12.06 0.70
C THR A 133 -10.88 -12.15 1.50
N ASN A 134 -10.53 -11.06 2.17
CA ASN A 134 -9.33 -10.88 2.97
C ASN A 134 -9.62 -10.09 4.25
N GLN A 135 -8.59 -9.81 5.03
CA GLN A 135 -8.69 -9.07 6.31
C GLN A 135 -9.29 -7.67 6.19
N TYR A 136 -9.29 -7.07 5.00
CA TYR A 136 -9.82 -5.72 4.77
C TYR A 136 -11.28 -5.71 4.30
N SER A 137 -11.84 -6.84 3.89
CA SER A 137 -13.12 -6.93 3.17
C SER A 137 -14.27 -6.25 3.91
N ALA A 138 -14.46 -6.53 5.19
CA ALA A 138 -15.56 -5.93 5.97
C ALA A 138 -15.40 -4.39 6.07
N ARG A 139 -14.20 -3.91 6.35
CA ARG A 139 -13.92 -2.46 6.43
C ARG A 139 -14.06 -1.76 5.08
N THR A 140 -13.53 -2.38 4.04
CA THR A 140 -13.62 -1.89 2.66
C THR A 140 -15.06 -1.74 2.21
N LEU A 141 -15.86 -2.80 2.34
CA LEU A 141 -17.27 -2.82 1.94
C LEU A 141 -18.11 -1.87 2.80
N GLY A 142 -17.84 -1.79 4.11
CA GLY A 142 -18.52 -0.84 5.00
C GLY A 142 -18.23 0.62 4.65
N THR A 143 -17.00 0.95 4.26
CA THR A 143 -16.66 2.30 3.82
C THR A 143 -17.23 2.59 2.44
N LEU A 144 -17.08 1.67 1.50
CA LEU A 144 -17.59 1.78 0.13
C LEU A 144 -19.11 2.00 0.12
N SER A 145 -19.87 1.20 0.88
CA SER A 145 -21.32 1.31 0.94
C SER A 145 -21.80 2.68 1.45
N LYS A 146 -21.11 3.25 2.45
CA LYS A 146 -21.41 4.59 2.96
C LYS A 146 -21.11 5.67 1.94
N LEU A 147 -19.89 5.66 1.37
CA LEU A 147 -19.47 6.68 0.40
C LEU A 147 -20.34 6.69 -0.84
N THR A 148 -20.70 5.50 -1.38
CA THR A 148 -21.56 5.39 -2.55
C THR A 148 -22.99 5.83 -2.23
N SER A 149 -23.49 5.53 -1.03
CA SER A 149 -24.81 6.01 -0.58
C SER A 149 -24.83 7.55 -0.44
N GLU A 150 -23.83 8.13 0.22
CA GLU A 150 -23.68 9.58 0.39
C GLU A 150 -23.50 10.32 -0.96
N ALA A 151 -22.86 9.68 -1.94
CA ALA A 151 -22.71 10.18 -3.30
C ALA A 151 -23.95 9.99 -4.19
N GLY A 152 -25.05 9.42 -3.67
CA GLY A 152 -26.25 9.13 -4.46
C GLY A 152 -26.09 7.98 -5.45
N ARG A 153 -25.02 7.20 -5.37
CA ARG A 153 -24.76 6.03 -6.22
C ARG A 153 -25.49 4.80 -5.67
N HIS A 154 -26.81 4.86 -5.66
CA HIS A 154 -27.65 3.91 -4.93
C HIS A 154 -27.46 2.45 -5.35
N ALA A 155 -27.32 2.18 -6.64
CA ALA A 155 -27.09 0.82 -7.15
C ALA A 155 -25.74 0.24 -6.66
N GLU A 156 -24.67 1.06 -6.64
CA GLU A 156 -23.37 0.68 -6.12
C GLU A 156 -23.41 0.47 -4.62
N ALA A 157 -24.11 1.35 -3.89
CA ALA A 157 -24.30 1.23 -2.45
C ALA A 157 -25.04 -0.08 -2.09
N ALA A 158 -26.14 -0.40 -2.80
CA ALA A 158 -26.87 -1.65 -2.60
C ALA A 158 -25.97 -2.88 -2.82
N LYS A 159 -25.17 -2.87 -3.90
CA LYS A 159 -24.21 -3.95 -4.17
C LYS A 159 -23.16 -4.10 -3.05
N ALA A 160 -22.62 -2.98 -2.57
CA ALA A 160 -21.62 -3.00 -1.50
C ALA A 160 -22.22 -3.45 -0.16
N TYR A 161 -23.43 -3.00 0.20
CA TYR A 161 -24.12 -3.46 1.40
C TYR A 161 -24.47 -4.96 1.36
N ARG A 162 -24.87 -5.47 0.18
CA ARG A 162 -25.12 -6.90 0.02
C ARG A 162 -23.86 -7.71 0.25
N ALA A 163 -22.74 -7.30 -0.35
CA ALA A 163 -21.46 -7.97 -0.16
C ALA A 163 -20.97 -7.86 1.30
N LEU A 164 -21.22 -6.72 1.96
CA LEU A 164 -20.90 -6.51 3.37
C LEU A 164 -21.65 -7.52 4.26
N TYR A 165 -22.93 -7.73 4.01
CA TYR A 165 -23.76 -8.70 4.75
C TYR A 165 -23.14 -10.10 4.75
N ASP A 166 -22.51 -10.50 3.63
CA ASP A 166 -21.94 -11.84 3.46
C ASP A 166 -20.60 -12.02 4.20
N VAL A 167 -19.86 -10.93 4.51
CA VAL A 167 -18.53 -11.00 5.13
C VAL A 167 -18.50 -10.64 6.60
N VAL A 168 -19.50 -9.90 7.14
CA VAL A 168 -19.54 -9.53 8.56
C VAL A 168 -19.96 -10.71 9.43
N GLN A 169 -19.49 -10.70 10.68
CA GLN A 169 -19.61 -11.86 11.57
C GLN A 169 -20.80 -11.76 12.54
N THR A 170 -21.14 -10.57 13.01
CA THR A 170 -22.17 -10.36 14.05
C THR A 170 -23.57 -10.19 13.46
N ALA A 171 -24.59 -10.53 14.23
CA ALA A 171 -25.98 -10.34 13.83
C ALA A 171 -26.32 -8.85 13.65
N ASP A 172 -25.76 -7.98 14.50
CA ASP A 172 -25.99 -6.54 14.45
C ASP A 172 -25.39 -5.92 13.18
N GLU A 173 -24.16 -6.31 12.80
CA GLU A 173 -23.54 -5.87 11.56
C GLU A 173 -24.33 -6.34 10.33
N ARG A 174 -24.83 -7.58 10.35
CA ARG A 174 -25.69 -8.09 9.27
C ARG A 174 -27.00 -7.32 9.17
N ALA A 175 -27.64 -7.03 10.30
CA ALA A 175 -28.86 -6.24 10.33
C ALA A 175 -28.62 -4.82 9.80
N ALA A 176 -27.51 -4.20 10.17
CA ALA A 176 -27.12 -2.88 9.66
C ALA A 176 -26.86 -2.90 8.15
N ALA A 177 -26.13 -3.91 7.64
CA ALA A 177 -25.88 -4.08 6.22
C ALA A 177 -27.18 -4.33 5.42
N ALA A 178 -28.08 -5.18 5.93
CA ALA A 178 -29.39 -5.42 5.33
C ALA A 178 -30.23 -4.14 5.28
N THR A 179 -30.26 -3.38 6.35
CA THR A 179 -30.97 -2.08 6.40
C THR A 179 -30.40 -1.11 5.36
N GLY A 180 -29.08 -1.00 5.25
CA GLY A 180 -28.43 -0.16 4.25
C GLY A 180 -28.76 -0.60 2.82
N TYR A 181 -28.79 -1.91 2.58
CA TYR A 181 -29.19 -2.47 1.29
C TYR A 181 -30.60 -2.04 0.90
N PHE A 182 -31.60 -2.27 1.75
CA PHE A 182 -33.00 -1.92 1.43
C PHE A 182 -33.18 -0.42 1.20
N ARG A 183 -32.58 0.43 2.05
CA ARG A 183 -32.62 1.89 1.85
C ARG A 183 -32.01 2.31 0.51
N SER A 184 -30.91 1.67 0.10
CA SER A 184 -30.26 1.98 -1.17
C SER A 184 -31.10 1.54 -2.37
N VAL A 185 -31.81 0.41 -2.27
CA VAL A 185 -32.74 -0.05 -3.32
C VAL A 185 -33.94 0.89 -3.42
N GLU A 186 -34.56 1.27 -2.30
CA GLU A 186 -35.69 2.20 -2.28
C GLU A 186 -35.33 3.58 -2.85
N ALA A 187 -34.13 4.09 -2.55
CA ALA A 187 -33.66 5.39 -3.04
C ALA A 187 -33.25 5.37 -4.52
N GLY A 188 -32.93 4.19 -5.06
CA GLY A 188 -32.54 4.03 -6.47
C GLY A 188 -33.70 3.80 -7.43
N GLY A 189 -34.93 3.64 -6.93
CA GLY A 189 -36.17 3.48 -7.72
C GLY A 189 -36.44 2.03 -8.06
#